data_1bffc2aecb5a8c2777ab250d39a4a1f9
#
_entry.id   1bffc2aecb5a8c2777ab250d39a4a1f9
#
_cell.length_a   1.000
_cell.length_b   1.000
_cell.length_c   1.000
_cell.angle_alpha   90.00
_cell.angle_beta   90.00
_cell.angle_gamma   90.00
#
_symmetry.space_group_name_H-M   'P 1'
#
loop_
_entity.id
_entity.type
_entity.pdbx_description
1 polymer ?
#
loop_
_entity_poly.entity_id
_entity_poly.type
_entity_poly.pdbx_seq_one_letter_code
_entity_poly.pdbx_strand_id
1 'polypeptide(L)'
;KARGISISIDDFGTGFSSLSYLERLNVDRLKVDQSFINQMAHTDSSLRIVETIVQLGRTLQLQVIAEGVEHRAQAELLEHIGCHEAQGYLFAKPMTFRQLRVFLASPPPTRASLGNSLNNGSCRVLSPATLTAPSRSYGSPASPRGTANDE
;
A
#
# COMPACT_ATOMS: atom_id res chain seq x y z
N LYS A 1 7.46 -7.89 15.53
CA LYS A 1 7.78 -6.45 15.28
C LYS A 1 9.12 -6.01 15.89
N ALA A 2 9.62 -6.63 16.96
CA ALA A 2 10.91 -6.28 17.59
C ALA A 2 12.13 -6.37 16.65
N ARG A 3 12.04 -7.10 15.54
CA ARG A 3 13.10 -7.27 14.54
C ARG A 3 12.94 -6.43 13.26
N GLY A 4 11.99 -5.50 13.21
CA GLY A 4 11.73 -4.68 12.02
C GLY A 4 11.08 -5.42 10.85
N ILE A 5 10.47 -6.58 11.10
CA ILE A 5 9.75 -7.37 10.08
C ILE A 5 8.33 -6.83 9.93
N SER A 6 7.93 -6.54 8.70
CA SER A 6 6.56 -6.19 8.32
C SER A 6 5.81 -7.43 7.85
N ILE A 7 4.57 -7.59 8.31
CA ILE A 7 3.70 -8.74 7.98
C ILE A 7 2.56 -8.24 7.09
N SER A 8 2.35 -8.94 5.97
CA SER A 8 1.25 -8.65 5.04
C SER A 8 0.28 -9.81 4.98
N ILE A 9 -1.02 -9.52 4.86
CA ILE A 9 -2.02 -10.50 4.43
C ILE A 9 -2.10 -10.43 2.92
N ASP A 10 -1.99 -11.58 2.28
CA ASP A 10 -2.05 -11.74 0.83
C ASP A 10 -3.45 -12.18 0.36
N ASP A 11 -3.75 -11.94 -0.92
CA ASP A 11 -4.99 -12.36 -1.60
C ASP A 11 -6.28 -11.98 -0.84
N PHE A 12 -6.30 -10.78 -0.23
CA PHE A 12 -7.44 -10.37 0.57
C PHE A 12 -8.68 -10.13 -0.32
N GLY A 13 -9.79 -10.75 0.09
CA GLY A 13 -11.08 -10.67 -0.59
C GLY A 13 -11.48 -11.94 -1.35
N THR A 14 -10.56 -12.89 -1.61
CA THR A 14 -10.85 -14.11 -2.36
C THR A 14 -11.40 -15.26 -1.50
N GLY A 15 -11.35 -15.13 -0.16
CA GLY A 15 -11.75 -16.18 0.77
C GLY A 15 -12.45 -15.66 2.01
N PHE A 16 -12.72 -16.54 2.96
CA PHE A 16 -13.30 -16.21 4.26
C PHE A 16 -12.28 -15.54 5.18
N SER A 17 -11.90 -14.31 4.89
CA SER A 17 -11.10 -13.53 5.84
C SER A 17 -12.03 -12.97 6.92
N SER A 18 -12.06 -13.60 8.09
CA SER A 18 -12.80 -13.07 9.22
C SER A 18 -12.18 -11.77 9.70
N LEU A 19 -12.95 -10.69 9.79
CA LEU A 19 -12.50 -9.41 10.35
C LEU A 19 -11.89 -9.55 11.76
N SER A 20 -12.37 -10.53 12.54
CA SER A 20 -11.81 -10.85 13.85
C SER A 20 -10.37 -11.37 13.79
N TYR A 21 -9.95 -11.96 12.67
CA TYR A 21 -8.56 -12.35 12.44
C TYR A 21 -7.67 -11.14 12.14
N LEU A 22 -8.16 -10.17 11.36
CA LEU A 22 -7.42 -8.95 11.06
C LEU A 22 -7.07 -8.18 12.33
N GLU A 23 -8.00 -8.09 13.26
CA GLU A 23 -7.82 -7.39 14.53
C GLU A 23 -6.83 -8.13 15.47
N ARG A 24 -6.86 -9.47 15.44
CA ARG A 24 -5.99 -10.33 16.28
C ARG A 24 -4.59 -10.51 15.71
N LEU A 25 -4.46 -10.55 14.39
CA LEU A 25 -3.18 -10.64 13.72
C LEU A 25 -2.56 -9.25 13.68
N ASN A 26 -1.44 -9.08 14.36
CA ASN A 26 -0.69 -7.83 14.41
C ASN A 26 0.03 -7.57 13.07
N VAL A 27 -0.76 -7.43 11.98
CA VAL A 27 -0.30 -7.22 10.61
C VAL A 27 -0.04 -5.74 10.34
N ASP A 28 0.72 -5.45 9.31
CA ASP A 28 1.08 -4.08 8.91
C ASP A 28 0.45 -3.70 7.58
N ARG A 29 0.19 -4.70 6.72
CA ARG A 29 -0.25 -4.49 5.35
C ARG A 29 -1.34 -5.46 4.94
N LEU A 30 -2.16 -5.01 4.00
CA LEU A 30 -3.23 -5.77 3.38
C LEU A 30 -3.09 -5.65 1.87
N LYS A 31 -2.97 -6.79 1.17
CA LYS A 31 -2.80 -6.87 -0.28
C LYS A 31 -4.13 -7.26 -0.91
N VAL A 32 -4.67 -6.39 -1.75
CA VAL A 32 -5.92 -6.62 -2.49
C VAL A 32 -5.60 -7.48 -3.71
N ASP A 33 -6.29 -8.61 -3.81
CA ASP A 33 -6.08 -9.55 -4.91
C ASP A 33 -6.34 -8.92 -6.29
N GLN A 34 -5.52 -9.31 -7.25
CA GLN A 34 -5.58 -8.81 -8.63
C GLN A 34 -6.92 -9.03 -9.32
N SER A 35 -7.72 -10.03 -8.93
CA SER A 35 -9.02 -10.29 -9.55
C SER A 35 -9.99 -9.11 -9.35
N PHE A 36 -9.96 -8.47 -8.19
CA PHE A 36 -10.76 -7.27 -7.92
C PHE A 36 -10.22 -6.07 -8.68
N ILE A 37 -8.91 -5.91 -8.76
CA ILE A 37 -8.27 -4.82 -9.50
C ILE A 37 -8.55 -4.92 -10.99
N ASN A 38 -8.54 -6.14 -11.55
CA ASN A 38 -8.86 -6.36 -12.96
C ASN A 38 -10.32 -6.07 -13.29
N GLN A 39 -11.23 -6.30 -12.36
CA GLN A 39 -12.65 -6.11 -12.57
C GLN A 39 -13.16 -4.70 -12.21
N MET A 40 -12.46 -3.95 -11.37
CA MET A 40 -12.95 -2.67 -10.85
C MET A 40 -13.16 -1.59 -11.94
N ALA A 41 -12.45 -1.69 -13.07
CA ALA A 41 -12.67 -0.79 -14.21
C ALA A 41 -13.89 -1.17 -15.06
N HIS A 42 -14.49 -2.34 -14.84
CA HIS A 42 -15.57 -2.90 -15.65
C HIS A 42 -16.89 -3.04 -14.89
N THR A 43 -16.82 -3.16 -13.56
CA THR A 43 -18.01 -3.37 -12.72
C THR A 43 -17.99 -2.49 -11.49
N ASP A 44 -19.09 -1.78 -11.25
CA ASP A 44 -19.27 -0.94 -10.06
C ASP A 44 -19.17 -1.76 -8.76
N SER A 45 -19.61 -3.03 -8.79
CA SER A 45 -19.53 -3.89 -7.61
C SER A 45 -18.09 -4.17 -7.19
N SER A 46 -17.20 -4.44 -8.14
CA SER A 46 -15.78 -4.67 -7.85
C SER A 46 -15.09 -3.39 -7.37
N LEU A 47 -15.44 -2.24 -7.97
CA LEU A 47 -14.93 -0.95 -7.50
C LEU A 47 -15.33 -0.70 -6.03
N ARG A 48 -16.60 -0.90 -5.68
CA ARG A 48 -17.09 -0.74 -4.29
C ARG A 48 -16.43 -1.70 -3.31
N ILE A 49 -16.10 -2.92 -3.73
CA ILE A 49 -15.35 -3.87 -2.91
C ILE A 49 -13.94 -3.31 -2.62
N VAL A 50 -13.23 -2.85 -3.65
CA VAL A 50 -11.90 -2.25 -3.48
C VAL A 50 -11.95 -1.01 -2.59
N GLU A 51 -12.93 -0.11 -2.79
CA GLU A 51 -13.18 1.05 -1.92
C GLU A 51 -13.39 0.63 -0.46
N THR A 52 -14.21 -0.40 -0.23
CA THR A 52 -14.49 -0.91 1.11
C THR A 52 -13.22 -1.47 1.77
N ILE A 53 -12.39 -2.20 1.00
CA ILE A 53 -11.12 -2.74 1.51
C ILE A 53 -10.13 -1.60 1.84
N VAL A 54 -10.04 -0.58 1.00
CA VAL A 54 -9.20 0.59 1.25
C VAL A 54 -9.66 1.32 2.52
N GLN A 55 -10.97 1.51 2.68
CA GLN A 55 -11.53 2.15 3.88
C GLN A 55 -11.31 1.30 5.13
N LEU A 56 -11.45 -0.03 5.04
CA LEU A 56 -11.15 -0.95 6.13
C LEU A 56 -9.67 -0.84 6.56
N GLY A 57 -8.75 -0.82 5.59
CA GLY A 57 -7.33 -0.63 5.86
C GLY A 57 -7.06 0.67 6.63
N ARG A 58 -7.68 1.77 6.22
CA ARG A 58 -7.58 3.05 6.94
C ARG A 58 -8.08 2.97 8.37
N THR A 59 -9.26 2.35 8.57
CA THR A 59 -9.88 2.19 9.90
C THR A 59 -9.00 1.37 10.83
N LEU A 60 -8.36 0.31 10.31
CA LEU A 60 -7.46 -0.56 11.07
C LEU A 60 -6.01 -0.08 11.08
N GLN A 61 -5.70 1.07 10.50
CA GLN A 61 -4.35 1.62 10.37
C GLN A 61 -3.38 0.67 9.64
N LEU A 62 -3.88 -0.09 8.68
CA LEU A 62 -3.11 -0.98 7.81
C LEU A 62 -2.77 -0.25 6.51
N GLN A 63 -1.58 -0.50 5.97
CA GLN A 63 -1.25 -0.09 4.60
C GLN A 63 -1.96 -1.01 3.61
N VAL A 64 -2.68 -0.44 2.65
CA VAL A 64 -3.34 -1.22 1.60
C VAL A 64 -2.51 -1.16 0.33
N ILE A 65 -2.25 -2.33 -0.26
CA ILE A 65 -1.51 -2.51 -1.51
C ILE A 65 -2.45 -3.13 -2.54
N ALA A 66 -2.64 -2.48 -3.67
CA ALA A 66 -3.37 -3.05 -4.81
C ALA A 66 -2.41 -3.84 -5.70
N GLU A 67 -2.74 -5.11 -5.99
CA GLU A 67 -1.92 -5.99 -6.81
C GLU A 67 -2.46 -6.13 -8.23
N GLY A 68 -1.55 -6.41 -9.18
CA GLY A 68 -1.94 -6.69 -10.57
C GLY A 68 -2.44 -5.45 -11.32
N VAL A 69 -1.94 -4.26 -11.00
CA VAL A 69 -2.27 -3.05 -11.75
C VAL A 69 -1.56 -3.09 -13.11
N GLU A 70 -2.33 -3.22 -14.19
CA GLU A 70 -1.82 -3.34 -15.55
C GLU A 70 -2.20 -2.13 -16.42
N HIS A 71 -3.29 -1.45 -16.08
CA HIS A 71 -3.83 -0.35 -16.87
C HIS A 71 -3.85 0.96 -16.10
N ARG A 72 -3.64 2.04 -16.82
CA ARG A 72 -3.64 3.39 -16.27
C ARG A 72 -4.97 3.75 -15.60
N ALA A 73 -6.10 3.37 -16.20
CA ALA A 73 -7.41 3.62 -15.62
C ALA A 73 -7.57 2.99 -14.21
N GLN A 74 -6.98 1.80 -13.98
CA GLN A 74 -6.96 1.18 -12.66
C GLN A 74 -6.16 2.01 -11.67
N ALA A 75 -4.98 2.50 -12.06
CA ALA A 75 -4.16 3.34 -11.20
C ALA A 75 -4.85 4.66 -10.84
N GLU A 76 -5.55 5.29 -11.78
CA GLU A 76 -6.31 6.52 -11.56
C GLU A 76 -7.50 6.30 -10.60
N LEU A 77 -8.22 5.19 -10.75
CA LEU A 77 -9.30 4.81 -9.82
C LEU A 77 -8.74 4.55 -8.41
N LEU A 78 -7.63 3.80 -8.30
CA LEU A 78 -6.97 3.52 -7.02
C LEU A 78 -6.50 4.80 -6.33
N GLU A 79 -5.98 5.75 -7.09
CA GLU A 79 -5.61 7.05 -6.55
C GLU A 79 -6.82 7.83 -6.07
N HIS A 80 -7.92 7.83 -6.84
CA HIS A 80 -9.16 8.53 -6.48
C HIS A 80 -9.76 8.00 -5.17
N ILE A 81 -9.79 6.69 -4.97
CA ILE A 81 -10.24 6.08 -3.72
C ILE A 81 -9.19 6.14 -2.60
N GLY A 82 -7.99 6.65 -2.90
CA GLY A 82 -6.91 6.88 -1.96
C GLY A 82 -6.26 5.60 -1.47
N CYS A 83 -6.03 4.64 -2.35
CA CYS A 83 -5.22 3.47 -2.06
C CYS A 83 -3.77 3.88 -1.74
N HIS A 84 -3.14 3.24 -0.73
CA HIS A 84 -1.83 3.64 -0.24
C HIS A 84 -0.72 3.31 -1.22
N GLU A 85 -0.73 2.11 -1.77
CA GLU A 85 0.33 1.56 -2.63
C GLU A 85 -0.28 0.71 -3.74
N ALA A 86 0.38 0.68 -4.90
CA ALA A 86 -0.02 -0.13 -6.04
C ALA A 86 1.19 -0.82 -6.66
N GLN A 87 1.03 -2.08 -7.07
CA GLN A 87 2.04 -2.85 -7.80
C GLN A 87 1.42 -3.59 -8.98
N GLY A 88 2.19 -3.78 -10.05
CA GLY A 88 1.75 -4.52 -11.23
C GLY A 88 2.56 -4.18 -12.48
N TYR A 89 2.17 -4.77 -13.60
CA TYR A 89 2.89 -4.64 -14.87
C TYR A 89 2.82 -3.24 -15.48
N LEU A 90 1.89 -2.41 -15.05
CA LEU A 90 1.89 -0.99 -15.41
C LEU A 90 3.19 -0.30 -15.00
N PHE A 91 3.78 -0.69 -13.89
CA PHE A 91 4.97 -0.05 -13.32
C PHE A 91 6.25 -0.77 -13.73
N ALA A 92 6.29 -2.08 -13.54
CA ALA A 92 7.42 -2.92 -13.95
C ALA A 92 7.00 -4.39 -14.02
N LYS A 93 7.50 -5.12 -15.01
CA LYS A 93 7.41 -6.57 -15.07
C LYS A 93 8.53 -7.21 -14.24
N PRO A 94 8.37 -8.46 -13.79
CA PRO A 94 9.45 -9.21 -13.17
C PRO A 94 10.70 -9.19 -14.05
N MET A 95 11.85 -8.97 -13.43
CA MET A 95 13.11 -8.80 -14.16
C MET A 95 14.25 -9.51 -13.43
N THR A 96 15.30 -9.84 -14.21
CA THR A 96 16.53 -10.42 -13.66
C THR A 96 17.28 -9.38 -12.82
N PHE A 97 18.16 -9.84 -11.94
CA PHE A 97 18.99 -8.94 -11.12
C PHE A 97 19.79 -7.93 -11.96
N ARG A 98 20.30 -8.37 -13.14
CA ARG A 98 21.01 -7.47 -14.06
C ARG A 98 20.12 -6.36 -14.59
N GLN A 99 18.90 -6.69 -14.99
CA GLN A 99 17.91 -5.73 -15.46
C GLN A 99 17.47 -4.78 -14.34
N LEU A 100 17.27 -5.32 -13.12
CA LEU A 100 16.90 -4.52 -11.97
C LEU A 100 17.97 -3.46 -11.62
N ARG A 101 19.25 -3.81 -11.70
CA ARG A 101 20.34 -2.84 -11.51
C ARG A 101 20.28 -1.68 -12.50
N VAL A 102 20.00 -1.98 -13.78
CA VAL A 102 19.85 -0.95 -14.82
C VAL A 102 18.60 -0.11 -14.55
N PHE A 103 17.49 -0.75 -14.22
CA PHE A 103 16.23 -0.08 -13.90
C PHE A 103 16.37 0.88 -12.71
N LEU A 104 17.05 0.46 -11.63
CA LEU A 104 17.31 1.30 -10.46
C LEU A 104 18.31 2.45 -10.73
N ALA A 105 19.21 2.29 -11.68
CA ALA A 105 20.14 3.34 -12.09
C ALA A 105 19.49 4.39 -13.01
N SER A 106 18.35 4.05 -13.62
CA SER A 106 17.55 4.99 -14.42
C SER A 106 16.70 5.85 -13.48
N PRO A 107 16.48 7.14 -13.78
CA PRO A 107 15.57 7.95 -12.98
C PRO A 107 14.20 7.26 -12.98
N PRO A 108 13.54 7.16 -11.80
CA PRO A 108 12.22 6.56 -11.72
C PRO A 108 11.29 7.25 -12.73
N PRO A 109 10.34 6.53 -13.34
CA PRO A 109 9.34 7.14 -14.18
C PRO A 109 8.69 8.26 -13.38
N THR A 110 8.92 9.50 -13.78
CA THR A 110 8.36 10.66 -13.09
C THR A 110 6.85 10.62 -13.25
N ARG A 111 6.13 11.15 -12.29
CA ARG A 111 4.67 11.39 -12.38
C ARG A 111 4.28 12.00 -13.73
N ALA A 112 5.12 12.82 -14.30
CA ALA A 112 4.96 13.44 -15.63
C ALA A 112 4.97 12.42 -16.78
N SER A 113 5.72 11.33 -16.71
CA SER A 113 5.73 10.29 -17.73
C SER A 113 4.49 9.37 -17.65
N LEU A 114 3.80 9.38 -16.52
CA LEU A 114 2.51 8.73 -16.33
C LEU A 114 1.32 9.64 -16.70
N GLY A 115 1.59 10.90 -17.08
CA GLY A 115 0.63 11.93 -17.52
C GLY A 115 0.10 12.81 -16.40
N ASN A 116 -0.27 14.04 -16.76
CA ASN A 116 -0.60 15.16 -15.86
C ASN A 116 -1.88 15.04 -15.01
N SER A 117 -2.52 13.87 -14.94
CA SER A 117 -3.81 13.71 -14.25
C SER A 117 -3.71 13.38 -12.77
N LEU A 118 -2.50 13.13 -12.26
CA LEU A 118 -2.31 12.65 -10.88
C LEU A 118 -2.00 13.82 -9.90
N ASN A 119 -2.82 14.85 -9.89
CA ASN A 119 -2.43 16.11 -9.25
C ASN A 119 -2.86 16.26 -7.78
N ASN A 120 -3.42 15.24 -7.08
CA ASN A 120 -3.75 15.41 -5.64
C ASN A 120 -3.91 14.13 -4.81
N GLY A 121 -3.38 12.99 -5.20
CA GLY A 121 -3.58 11.75 -4.47
C GLY A 121 -2.34 11.20 -3.78
N SER A 122 -2.56 10.54 -2.65
CA SER A 122 -1.52 9.97 -1.78
C SER A 122 -1.11 8.53 -2.16
N CYS A 123 -1.44 8.04 -3.36
CA CYS A 123 -1.06 6.68 -3.77
C CYS A 123 0.43 6.62 -4.08
N ARG A 124 1.15 5.78 -3.36
CA ARG A 124 2.57 5.51 -3.62
C ARG A 124 2.70 4.35 -4.60
N VAL A 125 3.36 4.60 -5.69
CA VAL A 125 3.82 3.53 -6.58
C VAL A 125 4.96 2.80 -5.88
N LEU A 126 4.82 1.51 -5.65
CA LEU A 126 5.94 0.67 -5.21
C LEU A 126 6.89 0.51 -6.38
N SER A 127 7.76 1.50 -6.58
CA SER A 127 8.95 1.30 -7.40
C SER A 127 9.99 0.54 -6.56
N PRO A 128 10.91 -0.19 -7.20
CA PRO A 128 12.01 -0.86 -6.50
C PRO A 128 12.83 0.07 -5.59
N ALA A 129 12.78 1.37 -5.81
CA ALA A 129 13.45 2.38 -4.97
C ALA A 129 12.75 2.57 -3.60
N THR A 130 11.49 2.18 -3.44
CA THR A 130 10.75 2.29 -2.17
C THR A 130 11.12 1.16 -1.19
N LEU A 131 11.84 0.14 -1.64
CA LEU A 131 12.33 -0.97 -0.82
C LEU A 131 13.54 -0.61 0.06
N THR A 132 14.08 0.59 -0.04
CA THR A 132 15.33 0.98 0.62
C THR A 132 15.22 2.13 1.60
N ALA A 133 14.21 2.24 2.44
CA ALA A 133 14.36 2.91 3.75
C ALA A 133 13.06 2.86 4.56
N PRO A 134 13.08 2.36 5.80
CA PRO A 134 12.02 2.65 6.74
C PRO A 134 12.18 4.11 7.17
N SER A 135 11.26 4.98 6.79
CA SER A 135 11.17 6.33 7.38
C SER A 135 10.75 6.18 8.85
N ARG A 136 11.72 6.16 9.73
CA ARG A 136 11.49 6.29 11.17
C ARG A 136 11.15 7.75 11.48
N SER A 137 9.90 8.03 11.77
CA SER A 137 9.55 9.13 12.67
C SER A 137 9.05 8.52 13.97
N TYR A 138 9.96 8.16 14.84
CA TYR A 138 9.64 7.89 16.24
C TYR A 138 9.45 9.24 16.92
N GLY A 139 8.21 9.53 17.34
CA GLY A 139 7.94 10.57 18.30
C GLY A 139 8.64 10.23 19.61
N SER A 140 9.37 11.19 20.17
CA SER A 140 10.03 11.07 21.47
C SER A 140 9.03 10.69 22.56
N PRO A 141 9.38 9.76 23.47
CA PRO A 141 8.56 9.48 24.63
C PRO A 141 8.56 10.68 25.57
N ALA A 142 7.37 11.11 25.96
CA ALA A 142 7.17 12.12 26.98
C ALA A 142 7.79 11.66 28.32
N SER A 143 8.61 12.50 28.94
CA SER A 143 9.15 12.32 30.27
C SER A 143 8.02 12.18 31.32
N PRO A 144 8.12 11.26 32.26
CA PRO A 144 7.21 11.19 33.37
C PRO A 144 7.45 12.40 34.31
N ARG A 145 6.39 13.17 34.54
CA ARG A 145 6.39 14.21 35.58
C ARG A 145 6.46 13.52 36.95
N GLY A 146 7.48 13.88 37.71
CA GLY A 146 7.59 13.49 39.09
C GLY A 146 6.41 14.03 39.90
N THR A 147 5.80 13.16 40.67
CA THR A 147 4.95 13.56 41.78
C THR A 147 5.83 13.73 43.01
N ALA A 148 6.00 14.99 43.42
CA ALA A 148 6.47 15.30 44.74
C ALA A 148 5.35 14.90 45.71
N ASN A 149 5.67 14.07 46.68
CA ASN A 149 4.90 13.93 47.92
C ASN A 149 5.59 14.81 48.96
N ASP A 150 4.83 15.78 49.42
CA ASP A 150 5.03 16.40 50.73
C ASP A 150 4.03 15.77 51.70
N GLU A 151 4.54 15.41 52.91
CA GLU A 151 3.87 15.04 54.16
C GLU A 151 3.24 13.64 54.27
#